data_f19b8121a246710031d52e46a7193a0c
#
_entry.id   f19b8121a246710031d52e46a7193a0c
#
_cell.length_a   1.000
_cell.length_b   1.000
_cell.length_c   1.000
_cell.angle_alpha   90.00
_cell.angle_beta   90.00
_cell.angle_gamma   90.00
#
_symmetry.space_group_name_H-M   'P 1'
#
loop_
_entity.id
_entity.type
_entity.pdbx_description
1 polymer ?
#
loop_
_entity_poly.entity_id
_entity_poly.type
_entity_poly.pdbx_seq_one_letter_code
_entity_poly.pdbx_strand_id
1 'polypeptide(L)'
;MNLLFINFIQYFFDILYTILNVYMWIIIIKALLSWVNPDPYNPIVRFINDITEPVLNKVRLILPIGNSFAFDLSPIIVIFIIWMLIALLKFAEFNYILPLII
;
A
#
# COMPACT_ATOMS: atom_id res chain seq x y z
N MET A 1 -20.95 -10.45 -23.56
CA MET A 1 -21.23 -9.42 -22.57
C MET A 1 -20.86 -8.05 -23.13
N ASN A 2 -21.48 -6.98 -22.62
CA ASN A 2 -21.29 -5.64 -23.15
C ASN A 2 -19.85 -5.15 -22.92
N LEU A 3 -19.24 -4.64 -23.99
CA LEU A 3 -17.87 -4.09 -23.94
C LEU A 3 -17.76 -2.96 -22.92
N LEU A 4 -18.81 -2.13 -22.80
CA LEU A 4 -18.84 -1.05 -21.82
C LEU A 4 -18.71 -1.59 -20.39
N PHE A 5 -19.40 -2.69 -20.08
CA PHE A 5 -19.34 -3.30 -18.76
C PHE A 5 -17.93 -3.87 -18.48
N ILE A 6 -17.33 -4.51 -19.48
CA ILE A 6 -15.97 -5.04 -19.34
C ILE A 6 -14.99 -3.92 -19.06
N ASN A 7 -15.08 -2.82 -19.82
CA ASN A 7 -14.20 -1.67 -19.60
C ASN A 7 -14.40 -1.06 -18.22
N PHE A 8 -15.64 -0.98 -17.75
CA PHE A 8 -15.94 -0.44 -16.42
C PHE A 8 -15.24 -1.27 -15.34
N ILE A 9 -15.32 -2.58 -15.44
CA ILE A 9 -14.68 -3.48 -14.47
C ILE A 9 -13.16 -3.31 -14.51
N GLN A 10 -12.58 -3.23 -15.70
CA GLN A 10 -11.14 -3.06 -15.84
C GLN A 10 -10.67 -1.73 -15.24
N TYR A 11 -11.40 -0.64 -15.49
CA TYR A 11 -11.08 0.65 -14.91
C TYR A 11 -11.19 0.64 -13.39
N PHE A 12 -12.18 -0.08 -12.86
CA PHE A 12 -12.32 -0.23 -11.41
C PHE A 12 -11.09 -0.86 -10.79
N PHE A 13 -10.60 -1.95 -11.38
CA PHE A 13 -9.38 -2.59 -10.89
C PHE A 13 -8.15 -1.72 -11.08
N ASP A 14 -8.07 -0.99 -12.19
CA ASP A 14 -6.94 -0.09 -12.44
C ASP A 14 -6.87 1.01 -11.39
N ILE A 15 -8.02 1.53 -10.97
CA ILE A 15 -8.07 2.53 -9.91
C ILE A 15 -7.59 1.94 -8.59
N LEU A 16 -8.02 0.72 -8.26
CA LEU A 16 -7.55 0.05 -7.05
C LEU A 16 -6.03 -0.12 -7.07
N TYR A 17 -5.47 -0.58 -8.19
CA TYR A 17 -4.03 -0.75 -8.31
C TYR A 17 -3.31 0.58 -8.17
N THR A 18 -3.84 1.64 -8.75
CA THR A 18 -3.25 2.97 -8.66
C THR A 18 -3.23 3.45 -7.22
N ILE A 19 -4.33 3.30 -6.50
CA ILE A 19 -4.41 3.69 -5.09
C ILE A 19 -3.37 2.94 -4.26
N LEU A 20 -3.27 1.63 -4.45
CA LEU A 20 -2.31 0.82 -3.71
C LEU A 20 -0.87 1.20 -4.05
N ASN A 21 -0.59 1.47 -5.32
CA ASN A 21 0.75 1.89 -5.74
C ASN A 21 1.12 3.26 -5.17
N VAL A 22 0.20 4.21 -5.19
CA VAL A 22 0.44 5.53 -4.62
C VAL A 22 0.72 5.42 -3.12
N TYR A 23 -0.08 4.63 -2.42
CA TYR A 23 0.13 4.44 -0.99
C TYR A 23 1.48 3.77 -0.70
N MET A 24 1.87 2.80 -1.52
CA MET A 24 3.18 2.16 -1.40
C MET A 24 4.32 3.18 -1.50
N TRP A 25 4.23 4.11 -2.47
CA TRP A 25 5.25 5.16 -2.59
C TRP A 25 5.25 6.08 -1.39
N ILE A 26 4.09 6.38 -0.82
CA ILE A 26 4.01 7.18 0.40
C ILE A 26 4.70 6.45 1.56
N ILE A 27 4.50 5.15 1.68
CA ILE A 27 5.18 4.34 2.69
C ILE A 27 6.69 4.34 2.48
N ILE A 28 7.16 4.28 1.23
CA ILE A 28 8.58 4.36 0.91
C ILE A 28 9.14 5.70 1.35
N ILE A 29 8.44 6.78 1.06
CA ILE A 29 8.85 8.12 1.50
C ILE A 29 8.92 8.19 3.02
N LYS A 30 7.93 7.61 3.71
CA LYS A 30 7.94 7.56 5.16
C LYS A 30 9.17 6.83 5.70
N ALA A 31 9.55 5.73 5.09
CA ALA A 31 10.73 4.98 5.48
C ALA A 31 12.00 5.84 5.34
N LEU A 32 12.11 6.55 4.22
CA LEU A 32 13.26 7.43 3.98
C LEU A 32 13.30 8.58 4.97
N LEU A 33 12.14 9.16 5.29
CA LEU A 33 12.06 10.23 6.29
C LEU A 33 12.50 9.75 7.67
N SER A 34 12.23 8.49 8.00
CA SER A 34 12.66 7.92 9.28
C SER A 34 14.18 7.91 9.41
N TRP A 35 14.89 7.76 8.30
CA TRP A 35 16.36 7.76 8.31
C TRP A 35 16.94 9.18 8.38
N VAL A 36 16.27 10.14 7.71
CA VAL A 36 16.71 11.53 7.67
C VAL A 36 16.36 12.27 8.97
N ASN A 37 15.33 11.83 9.65
CA ASN A 37 14.83 12.42 10.89
C ASN A 37 14.50 13.91 10.73
N PRO A 38 13.56 14.26 9.82
CA PRO A 38 13.24 15.65 9.51
C PRO A 38 12.45 16.31 10.63
N ASP A 39 12.26 17.63 10.51
CA ASP A 39 11.48 18.42 11.45
C ASP A 39 10.04 17.89 11.50
N PRO A 40 9.56 17.40 12.66
CA PRO A 40 8.21 16.87 12.78
C PRO A 40 7.11 17.94 12.65
N TYR A 41 7.45 19.20 12.71
CA TYR A 41 6.49 20.31 12.56
C TYR A 41 6.30 20.71 11.11
N ASN A 42 7.08 20.16 10.18
CA ASN A 42 6.90 20.41 8.75
C ASN A 42 5.55 19.85 8.32
N PRO A 43 4.69 20.66 7.63
CA PRO A 43 3.35 20.21 7.25
C PRO A 43 3.34 18.97 6.36
N ILE A 44 4.32 18.84 5.47
CA ILE A 44 4.41 17.68 4.57
C ILE A 44 4.75 16.43 5.38
N VAL A 45 5.69 16.53 6.31
CA VAL A 45 6.07 15.42 7.19
C VAL A 45 4.89 14.99 8.05
N ARG A 46 4.15 15.95 8.61
CA ARG A 46 2.96 15.66 9.41
C ARG A 46 1.90 14.95 8.60
N PHE A 47 1.64 15.40 7.37
CA PHE A 47 0.67 14.77 6.49
C PHE A 47 1.05 13.32 6.22
N ILE A 48 2.32 13.06 5.87
CA ILE A 48 2.79 11.72 5.61
C ILE A 48 2.64 10.84 6.85
N ASN A 49 3.01 11.36 8.03
CA ASN A 49 2.86 10.62 9.27
C ASN A 49 1.40 10.30 9.56
N ASP A 50 0.51 11.26 9.35
CA ASP A 50 -0.92 11.10 9.67
C ASP A 50 -1.57 9.98 8.86
N ILE A 51 -1.15 9.79 7.60
CA ILE A 51 -1.75 8.77 6.74
C ILE A 51 -1.01 7.43 6.78
N THR A 52 0.19 7.38 7.35
CA THR A 52 0.99 6.14 7.39
C THR A 52 1.04 5.51 8.78
N GLU A 53 1.12 6.31 9.83
CA GLU A 53 1.29 5.79 11.20
C GLU A 53 0.19 4.84 11.65
N PRO A 54 -1.11 5.07 11.33
CA PRO A 54 -2.13 4.12 11.74
C PRO A 54 -1.89 2.70 11.22
N VAL A 55 -1.45 2.58 9.97
CA VAL A 55 -1.15 1.28 9.35
C VAL A 55 0.11 0.69 9.93
N LEU A 56 1.16 1.50 10.05
CA LEU A 56 2.44 1.04 10.59
C LEU A 56 2.30 0.57 12.03
N ASN A 57 1.51 1.29 12.84
CA ASN A 57 1.31 0.90 14.23
C ASN A 57 0.60 -0.44 14.35
N LYS A 58 -0.36 -0.72 13.48
CA LYS A 58 -1.03 -2.03 13.48
C LYS A 58 -0.04 -3.15 13.18
N VAL A 59 0.86 -2.92 12.23
CA VAL A 59 1.89 -3.91 11.90
C VAL A 59 2.84 -4.12 13.08
N ARG A 60 3.23 -3.04 13.76
CA ARG A 60 4.11 -3.14 14.93
C ARG A 60 3.47 -3.93 16.06
N LEU A 61 2.16 -3.80 16.24
CA LEU A 61 1.44 -4.55 17.28
C LEU A 61 1.34 -6.03 16.95
N ILE A 62 1.14 -6.37 15.67
CA ILE A 62 0.98 -7.77 15.25
C ILE A 62 2.35 -8.45 15.17
N LEU A 63 3.36 -7.75 14.66
CA LEU A 63 4.70 -8.30 14.44
C LEU A 63 5.72 -7.42 15.16
N PRO A 64 6.02 -7.70 16.44
CA PRO A 64 6.93 -6.88 17.25
C PRO A 64 8.40 -7.09 16.90
N ILE A 65 8.72 -7.27 15.63
CA ILE A 65 10.08 -7.53 15.17
C ILE A 65 10.90 -6.24 15.14
N GLY A 66 10.26 -5.10 14.86
CA GLY A 66 10.93 -3.83 14.70
C GLY A 66 11.68 -3.36 15.93
N ASN A 67 11.26 -3.80 17.12
CA ASN A 67 11.88 -3.40 18.37
C ASN A 67 13.27 -3.99 18.58
N SER A 68 13.61 -5.03 17.82
CA SER A 68 14.91 -5.71 17.94
C SER A 68 16.00 -5.09 17.10
N PHE A 69 15.66 -4.09 16.28
CA PHE A 69 16.58 -3.50 15.31
C PHE A 69 16.77 -2.00 15.59
N ALA A 70 17.88 -1.45 15.08
CA ALA A 70 18.18 -0.03 15.22
C ALA A 70 17.26 0.85 14.38
N PHE A 71 16.57 0.28 13.41
CA PHE A 71 15.64 1.01 12.55
C PHE A 71 14.33 0.24 12.45
N ASP A 72 13.27 0.96 12.05
CA ASP A 72 11.92 0.43 11.98
C ASP A 72 11.75 -0.39 10.70
N LEU A 73 11.34 -1.65 10.84
CA LEU A 73 11.08 -2.54 9.71
C LEU A 73 9.63 -2.53 9.26
N SER A 74 8.74 -1.85 9.98
CA SER A 74 7.31 -1.84 9.66
C SER A 74 7.01 -1.37 8.23
N PRO A 75 7.68 -0.32 7.71
CA PRO A 75 7.42 0.09 6.33
C PRO A 75 7.72 -0.99 5.30
N ILE A 76 8.79 -1.76 5.52
CA ILE A 76 9.17 -2.85 4.60
C ILE A 76 8.08 -3.92 4.60
N ILE A 77 7.56 -4.28 5.78
CA ILE A 77 6.49 -5.26 5.90
C ILE A 77 5.22 -4.78 5.20
N VAL A 78 4.86 -3.51 5.37
CA VAL A 78 3.68 -2.94 4.72
C VAL A 78 3.83 -2.95 3.19
N ILE A 79 5.01 -2.60 2.67
CA ILE A 79 5.27 -2.64 1.24
C ILE A 79 5.08 -4.06 0.71
N PHE A 80 5.59 -5.05 1.41
CA PHE A 80 5.45 -6.45 1.04
C PHE A 80 3.99 -6.88 1.03
N ILE A 81 3.22 -6.46 2.04
CA ILE A 81 1.78 -6.75 2.12
C ILE A 81 1.05 -6.12 0.93
N ILE A 82 1.37 -4.88 0.58
CA ILE A 82 0.74 -4.20 -0.56
C ILE A 82 1.05 -4.95 -1.86
N TRP A 83 2.29 -5.38 -2.06
CA TRP A 83 2.64 -6.17 -3.24
C TRP A 83 1.84 -7.46 -3.31
N MET A 84 1.66 -8.15 -2.18
CA MET A 84 0.86 -9.36 -2.13
C MET A 84 -0.61 -9.08 -2.43
N LEU A 85 -1.16 -7.98 -1.92
CA LEU A 85 -2.53 -7.58 -2.22
C LEU A 85 -2.71 -7.31 -3.71
N ILE A 86 -1.80 -6.59 -4.33
CA ILE A 86 -1.86 -6.32 -5.76
C ILE A 86 -1.80 -7.63 -6.55
N ALA A 87 -0.91 -8.53 -6.17
CA ALA A 87 -0.79 -9.82 -6.84
C ALA A 87 -2.06 -10.65 -6.71
N LEU A 88 -2.66 -10.68 -5.52
CA LEU A 88 -3.91 -11.39 -5.30
C LEU A 88 -5.06 -10.79 -6.12
N LEU A 89 -5.15 -9.47 -6.15
CA LEU A 89 -6.19 -8.79 -6.93
C LEU A 89 -6.03 -9.06 -8.42
N LYS A 90 -4.81 -9.03 -8.93
CA LYS A 90 -4.56 -9.34 -10.33
C LYS A 90 -4.88 -10.79 -10.65
N PHE A 91 -4.54 -11.70 -9.76
CA PHE A 91 -4.88 -13.11 -9.92
C PHE A 91 -6.39 -13.31 -9.97
N ALA A 92 -7.11 -12.68 -9.04
CA ALA A 92 -8.57 -12.79 -8.99
C ALA A 92 -9.21 -12.17 -10.22
N GLU A 93 -8.74 -11.00 -10.65
CA GLU A 93 -9.26 -10.34 -11.85
C GLU A 93 -9.08 -11.23 -13.07
N PHE A 94 -7.88 -11.74 -13.27
CA PHE A 94 -7.55 -12.50 -14.48
C PHE A 94 -8.22 -13.86 -14.50
N ASN A 95 -8.27 -14.56 -13.37
CA ASN A 95 -8.72 -15.95 -13.33
C ASN A 95 -10.21 -16.14 -13.01
N TYR A 96 -10.81 -15.18 -12.30
CA TYR A 96 -12.18 -15.32 -11.82
C TYR A 96 -13.12 -14.25 -12.31
N ILE A 97 -12.67 -13.01 -12.41
CA ILE A 97 -13.55 -11.89 -12.79
C ILE A 97 -13.68 -11.78 -14.30
N LEU A 98 -12.57 -11.71 -15.03
CA LEU A 98 -12.60 -11.56 -16.48
C LEU A 98 -13.27 -12.75 -17.18
N PRO A 99 -13.04 -14.01 -16.80
CA PRO A 99 -13.74 -15.13 -17.43
C PRO A 99 -15.26 -15.10 -17.24
N LEU A 100 -15.75 -14.47 -16.17
CA LEU A 100 -17.19 -14.36 -15.93
C LEU A 100 -17.85 -13.33 -16.84
N ILE A 101 -17.10 -12.32 -17.31
CA ILE A 101 -17.66 -11.21 -18.09
C ILE A 101 -17.25 -11.24 -19.55
N ILE A 102 -16.31 -12.10 -19.92
CA ILE A 102 -15.92 -12.34 -21.30
C ILE A 102 -16.56 -13.65 -21.78
#